data_9f911acf9296a6198afac40eba441f63
#
_entry.id   9f911acf9296a6198afac40eba441f63
#
_cell.length_a   1.000
_cell.length_b   1.000
_cell.length_c   1.000
_cell.angle_alpha   90.00
_cell.angle_beta   90.00
_cell.angle_gamma   90.00
#
_symmetry.space_group_name_H-M   'P 1'
#
loop_
_entity.id
_entity.type
_entity.pdbx_description
1 polymer ?
#
loop_
_entity_poly.entity_id
_entity_poly.type
_entity_poly.pdbx_seq_one_letter_code
_entity_poly.pdbx_strand_id
1 'polypeptide(L)'
;MPEEIIRSLTVDGLRYGYRLLPRDPAAGGAPATEPVLVIGGALQGMFGWPQMDDHLGPVADVVTADLPGMGSADPLPPGPSAPVLRDAVTGIIDDLGAARVNLFGFSYGAAIAFGWAQHAPERVARLALGGVPTRIGEDRRVHWERATQALADGDAEGFATLAADGLMCLDPERPVHRRELARRYVRRSFLHALTHSAHAADSLRRALGDRPDFSGGLSGVPALVFAGEHDTVTPPQIQREFAGTIEGSRFLTLPESDHWVVLERSDEVAALVTRFFTDQPLDPAAARLPHQARTGSPAPR
;
A
#
# COMPACT_ATOMS: atom_id res chain seq x y z
N MET A 1 -14.09 13.29 15.46
CA MET A 1 -13.27 12.17 14.99
C MET A 1 -12.67 11.48 16.20
N PRO A 2 -12.55 10.17 16.23
CA PRO A 2 -11.87 9.48 17.31
C PRO A 2 -10.40 9.95 17.41
N GLU A 3 -9.84 9.87 18.61
CA GLU A 3 -8.44 10.22 18.86
C GLU A 3 -7.53 9.13 18.30
N GLU A 4 -6.51 9.54 17.55
CA GLU A 4 -5.50 8.62 17.01
C GLU A 4 -4.61 8.10 18.13
N ILE A 5 -4.27 6.82 18.07
CA ILE A 5 -3.38 6.15 19.04
C ILE A 5 -2.12 5.68 18.29
N ILE A 6 -0.97 6.16 18.70
CA ILE A 6 0.31 5.69 18.18
C ILE A 6 0.90 4.65 19.14
N ARG A 7 1.25 3.50 18.60
CA ARG A 7 1.89 2.39 19.32
C ARG A 7 3.30 2.15 18.80
N SER A 8 4.20 1.82 19.71
CA SER A 8 5.58 1.42 19.40
C SER A 8 5.80 0.01 19.89
N LEU A 9 6.34 -0.85 19.03
CA LEU A 9 6.62 -2.25 19.27
C LEU A 9 8.10 -2.55 18.97
N THR A 10 8.54 -3.74 19.31
CA THR A 10 9.89 -4.21 19.03
C THR A 10 9.86 -5.65 18.52
N VAL A 11 10.61 -5.92 17.45
CA VAL A 11 10.85 -7.27 16.90
C VAL A 11 12.34 -7.44 16.65
N ASP A 12 12.94 -8.51 17.15
CA ASP A 12 14.39 -8.78 17.05
C ASP A 12 15.27 -7.57 17.45
N GLY A 13 14.83 -6.79 18.44
CA GLY A 13 15.52 -5.58 18.89
C GLY A 13 15.29 -4.34 18.00
N LEU A 14 14.54 -4.44 16.91
CA LEU A 14 14.19 -3.34 16.03
C LEU A 14 12.89 -2.70 16.47
N ARG A 15 12.90 -1.38 16.65
CA ARG A 15 11.71 -0.61 16.96
C ARG A 15 10.92 -0.34 15.67
N TYR A 16 9.61 -0.52 15.76
CA TYR A 16 8.66 -0.20 14.72
C TYR A 16 7.34 0.27 15.33
N GLY A 17 6.35 0.63 14.54
CA GLY A 17 5.12 1.11 15.13
C GLY A 17 3.94 1.12 14.18
N TYR A 18 2.79 1.46 14.75
CA TYR A 18 1.57 1.65 14.00
C TYR A 18 0.72 2.77 14.59
N ARG A 19 -0.12 3.31 13.75
CA ARG A 19 -1.17 4.24 14.09
C ARG A 19 -2.50 3.49 14.08
N LEU A 20 -3.26 3.56 15.15
CA LEU A 20 -4.62 3.07 15.25
C LEU A 20 -5.58 4.27 15.23
N LEU A 21 -6.49 4.29 14.27
CA LEU A 21 -7.66 5.13 14.25
C LEU A 21 -8.85 4.25 14.67
N PRO A 22 -9.35 4.38 15.90
CA PRO A 22 -10.52 3.62 16.34
C PRO A 22 -11.72 3.93 15.46
N ARG A 23 -12.60 2.97 15.26
CA ARG A 23 -13.86 3.17 14.53
C ARG A 23 -14.64 4.36 15.09
N ASP A 24 -15.23 5.13 14.20
CA ASP A 24 -16.04 6.28 14.61
C ASP A 24 -17.25 5.84 15.46
N PRO A 25 -17.31 6.20 16.74
CA PRO A 25 -18.43 5.85 17.61
C PRO A 25 -19.76 6.46 17.15
N ALA A 26 -19.71 7.56 16.39
CA ALA A 26 -20.91 8.20 15.82
C ALA A 26 -21.58 7.34 14.73
N ALA A 27 -20.85 6.39 14.14
CA ALA A 27 -21.44 5.43 13.19
C ALA A 27 -22.45 4.47 13.83
N GLY A 28 -22.48 4.35 15.16
CA GLY A 28 -23.41 3.49 15.90
C GLY A 28 -23.23 1.99 15.65
N GLY A 29 -23.84 1.13 16.44
CA GLY A 29 -23.79 -0.33 16.28
C GLY A 29 -22.39 -0.95 16.50
N ALA A 30 -22.28 -2.24 16.20
CA ALA A 30 -21.00 -2.96 16.18
C ALA A 30 -20.19 -2.65 14.92
N PRO A 31 -18.85 -2.90 14.90
CA PRO A 31 -18.07 -2.86 13.68
C PRO A 31 -18.68 -3.76 12.59
N ALA A 32 -18.68 -3.29 11.34
CA ALA A 32 -19.23 -4.05 10.20
C ALA A 32 -18.27 -5.15 9.71
N THR A 33 -17.00 -5.05 10.09
CA THR A 33 -15.96 -6.01 9.72
C THR A 33 -14.82 -5.98 10.75
N GLU A 34 -13.87 -6.91 10.64
CA GLU A 34 -12.66 -7.00 11.45
C GLU A 34 -11.78 -5.73 11.25
N PRO A 35 -10.85 -5.43 12.20
CA PRO A 35 -9.91 -4.33 12.04
C PRO A 35 -9.15 -4.43 10.71
N VAL A 36 -8.85 -3.29 10.10
CA VAL A 36 -8.15 -3.20 8.82
C VAL A 36 -6.71 -2.78 9.05
N LEU A 37 -5.76 -3.67 8.72
CA LEU A 37 -4.34 -3.35 8.71
C LEU A 37 -3.90 -2.95 7.30
N VAL A 38 -3.38 -1.73 7.17
CA VAL A 38 -2.87 -1.15 5.92
C VAL A 38 -1.34 -1.17 5.94
N ILE A 39 -0.74 -1.80 4.93
CA ILE A 39 0.72 -1.82 4.72
C ILE A 39 1.01 -1.08 3.40
N GLY A 40 1.68 0.05 3.52
CA GLY A 40 2.03 0.92 2.40
C GLY A 40 3.11 0.35 1.48
N GLY A 41 3.24 0.95 0.31
CA GLY A 41 4.37 0.71 -0.59
C GLY A 41 5.68 1.28 -0.03
N ALA A 42 6.78 1.06 -0.76
CA ALA A 42 8.06 1.63 -0.39
C ALA A 42 7.95 3.14 -0.19
N LEU A 43 8.49 3.64 0.94
CA LEU A 43 8.47 5.04 1.37
C LEU A 43 7.09 5.63 1.69
N GLN A 44 6.03 4.82 1.74
CA GLN A 44 4.73 5.24 2.26
C GLN A 44 4.67 4.94 3.76
N GLY A 45 4.62 5.98 4.58
CA GLY A 45 4.49 5.85 6.03
C GLY A 45 3.04 5.73 6.49
N MET A 46 2.89 5.49 7.80
CA MET A 46 1.59 5.26 8.47
C MET A 46 0.60 6.43 8.35
N PHE A 47 1.04 7.65 8.05
CA PHE A 47 0.18 8.83 7.93
C PHE A 47 -0.29 9.13 6.51
N GLY A 48 0.01 8.30 5.54
CA GLY A 48 -0.24 8.55 4.11
C GLY A 48 -1.63 8.12 3.59
N TRP A 49 -2.65 7.88 4.44
CA TRP A 49 -3.87 7.15 4.06
C TRP A 49 -5.20 7.83 4.41
N PRO A 50 -5.37 9.16 4.22
CA PRO A 50 -6.57 9.86 4.69
C PRO A 50 -7.88 9.34 4.06
N GLN A 51 -7.87 8.93 2.78
CA GLN A 51 -9.07 8.36 2.14
C GLN A 51 -9.44 6.98 2.70
N MET A 52 -8.44 6.18 3.08
CA MET A 52 -8.71 4.92 3.79
C MET A 52 -9.36 5.19 5.16
N ASP A 53 -8.88 6.20 5.89
CA ASP A 53 -9.47 6.62 7.16
C ASP A 53 -10.92 7.05 7.00
N ASP A 54 -11.20 7.88 5.99
CA ASP A 54 -12.55 8.41 5.72
C ASP A 54 -13.55 7.30 5.33
N HIS A 55 -13.11 6.31 4.55
CA HIS A 55 -13.99 5.25 4.08
C HIS A 55 -14.10 4.06 5.04
N LEU A 56 -13.02 3.67 5.70
CA LEU A 56 -12.97 2.51 6.59
C LEU A 56 -13.34 2.87 8.05
N GLY A 57 -13.00 4.07 8.53
CA GLY A 57 -13.26 4.50 9.89
C GLY A 57 -14.71 4.39 10.35
N PRO A 58 -15.73 4.57 9.50
CA PRO A 58 -17.13 4.30 9.88
C PRO A 58 -17.43 2.82 10.12
N VAL A 59 -16.67 1.88 9.52
CA VAL A 59 -17.01 0.45 9.49
C VAL A 59 -16.10 -0.42 10.35
N ALA A 60 -14.85 0.00 10.60
CA ALA A 60 -13.86 -0.77 11.36
C ALA A 60 -12.79 0.15 11.98
N ASP A 61 -12.00 -0.41 12.90
CA ASP A 61 -10.73 0.19 13.31
C ASP A 61 -9.75 0.18 12.14
N VAL A 62 -9.04 1.29 11.92
CA VAL A 62 -8.05 1.41 10.84
C VAL A 62 -6.65 1.46 11.44
N VAL A 63 -5.80 0.55 11.03
CA VAL A 63 -4.43 0.44 11.50
C VAL A 63 -3.50 0.66 10.31
N THR A 64 -2.58 1.61 10.43
CA THR A 64 -1.56 1.89 9.42
C THR A 64 -0.17 1.73 10.04
N ALA A 65 0.76 1.04 9.36
CA ALA A 65 2.00 0.61 9.97
C ALA A 65 3.25 1.19 9.30
N ASP A 66 4.25 1.53 10.14
CA ASP A 66 5.65 1.67 9.77
C ASP A 66 6.37 0.40 10.23
N LEU A 67 6.51 -0.59 9.36
CA LEU A 67 7.26 -1.81 9.63
C LEU A 67 8.78 -1.54 9.63
N PRO A 68 9.62 -2.42 10.24
CA PRO A 68 11.07 -2.26 10.16
C PRO A 68 11.56 -1.96 8.73
N GLY A 69 12.39 -0.95 8.58
CA GLY A 69 12.83 -0.43 7.28
C GLY A 69 11.84 0.50 6.58
N MET A 70 10.71 0.88 7.21
CA MET A 70 9.72 1.81 6.65
C MET A 70 9.50 3.01 7.59
N GLY A 71 9.16 4.14 7.00
CA GLY A 71 8.76 5.36 7.73
C GLY A 71 9.72 5.72 8.85
N SER A 72 9.20 5.76 10.07
CA SER A 72 9.93 6.10 11.31
C SER A 72 10.51 4.90 12.06
N ALA A 73 10.34 3.68 11.55
CA ALA A 73 10.85 2.47 12.17
C ALA A 73 12.38 2.33 12.02
N ASP A 74 12.98 1.44 12.80
CA ASP A 74 14.41 1.16 12.71
C ASP A 74 14.77 0.50 11.35
N PRO A 75 15.98 0.70 10.84
CA PRO A 75 16.43 0.08 9.60
C PRO A 75 16.51 -1.44 9.73
N LEU A 76 16.19 -2.15 8.65
CA LEU A 76 16.39 -3.59 8.58
C LEU A 76 17.89 -3.94 8.52
N PRO A 77 18.33 -5.01 9.18
CA PRO A 77 19.70 -5.50 9.07
C PRO A 77 19.96 -6.04 7.65
N PRO A 78 21.24 -6.18 7.25
CA PRO A 78 21.60 -6.87 6.02
C PRO A 78 21.02 -8.30 5.98
N GLY A 79 20.57 -8.73 4.80
CA GLY A 79 20.01 -10.07 4.60
C GLY A 79 18.52 -10.09 4.30
N PRO A 80 17.88 -11.27 4.30
CA PRO A 80 16.46 -11.42 4.00
C PRO A 80 15.57 -10.68 4.99
N SER A 81 14.64 -9.87 4.50
CA SER A 81 13.73 -9.07 5.34
C SER A 81 12.44 -9.80 5.70
N ALA A 82 12.03 -10.79 4.92
CA ALA A 82 10.72 -11.43 5.04
C ALA A 82 10.40 -12.01 6.44
N PRO A 83 11.31 -12.70 7.15
CA PRO A 83 11.00 -13.20 8.49
C PRO A 83 10.70 -12.08 9.48
N VAL A 84 11.55 -11.05 9.55
CA VAL A 84 11.38 -9.92 10.47
C VAL A 84 10.10 -9.15 10.17
N LEU A 85 9.80 -8.90 8.90
CA LEU A 85 8.59 -8.20 8.49
C LEU A 85 7.33 -9.01 8.83
N ARG A 86 7.38 -10.33 8.65
CA ARG A 86 6.29 -11.23 9.03
C ARG A 86 6.03 -11.18 10.55
N ASP A 87 7.09 -11.27 11.34
CA ASP A 87 6.99 -11.26 12.81
C ASP A 87 6.52 -9.88 13.32
N ALA A 88 6.92 -8.79 12.64
CA ALA A 88 6.42 -7.45 12.93
C ALA A 88 4.91 -7.32 12.65
N VAL A 89 4.40 -7.85 11.53
CA VAL A 89 2.96 -7.88 11.25
C VAL A 89 2.21 -8.69 12.30
N THR A 90 2.75 -9.84 12.69
CA THR A 90 2.20 -10.67 13.76
C THR A 90 2.12 -9.88 15.07
N GLY A 91 3.19 -9.19 15.45
CA GLY A 91 3.25 -8.36 16.65
C GLY A 91 2.20 -7.25 16.69
N ILE A 92 1.91 -6.60 15.55
CA ILE A 92 0.81 -5.61 15.48
C ILE A 92 -0.54 -6.27 15.77
N ILE A 93 -0.83 -7.41 15.13
CA ILE A 93 -2.12 -8.09 15.27
C ILE A 93 -2.31 -8.65 16.68
N ASP A 94 -1.24 -9.08 17.32
CA ASP A 94 -1.25 -9.54 18.71
C ASP A 94 -1.46 -8.38 19.70
N ASP A 95 -0.79 -7.23 19.48
CA ASP A 95 -0.97 -6.04 20.33
C ASP A 95 -2.37 -5.43 20.20
N LEU A 96 -3.02 -5.57 19.03
CA LEU A 96 -4.43 -5.22 18.83
C LEU A 96 -5.39 -6.17 19.56
N GLY A 97 -4.94 -7.35 20.00
CA GLY A 97 -5.79 -8.39 20.54
C GLY A 97 -6.78 -8.97 19.51
N ALA A 98 -6.53 -8.78 18.22
CA ALA A 98 -7.42 -9.21 17.16
C ALA A 98 -7.17 -10.69 16.80
N ALA A 99 -8.24 -11.50 16.78
CA ALA A 99 -8.16 -12.88 16.32
C ALA A 99 -7.86 -12.94 14.81
N ARG A 100 -8.48 -12.06 14.05
CA ARG A 100 -8.35 -11.89 12.59
C ARG A 100 -8.35 -10.43 12.21
N VAL A 101 -7.75 -10.11 11.07
CA VAL A 101 -7.76 -8.77 10.48
C VAL A 101 -8.11 -8.82 8.99
N ASN A 102 -8.67 -7.74 8.48
CA ASN A 102 -8.64 -7.46 7.06
C ASN A 102 -7.27 -6.86 6.74
N LEU A 103 -6.62 -7.33 5.69
CA LEU A 103 -5.27 -6.92 5.35
C LEU A 103 -5.26 -6.24 3.98
N PHE A 104 -4.83 -4.98 3.95
CA PHE A 104 -4.59 -4.25 2.72
C PHE A 104 -3.09 -4.04 2.53
N GLY A 105 -2.59 -4.41 1.35
CA GLY A 105 -1.21 -4.14 0.95
C GLY A 105 -1.14 -3.42 -0.39
N PHE A 106 -0.22 -2.45 -0.50
CA PHE A 106 0.03 -1.77 -1.76
C PHE A 106 1.51 -1.90 -2.16
N SER A 107 1.77 -2.27 -3.43
CA SER A 107 3.13 -2.39 -3.99
C SER A 107 4.02 -3.27 -3.10
N TYR A 108 5.12 -2.77 -2.55
CA TYR A 108 5.97 -3.52 -1.61
C TYR A 108 5.18 -4.06 -0.40
N GLY A 109 4.26 -3.25 0.14
CA GLY A 109 3.36 -3.70 1.20
C GLY A 109 2.42 -4.83 0.78
N ALA A 110 2.04 -4.90 -0.51
CA ALA A 110 1.25 -6.02 -1.02
C ALA A 110 2.06 -7.33 -1.03
N ALA A 111 3.35 -7.27 -1.31
CA ALA A 111 4.23 -8.43 -1.20
C ALA A 111 4.35 -8.92 0.25
N ILE A 112 4.49 -8.00 1.21
CA ILE A 112 4.55 -8.32 2.64
C ILE A 112 3.23 -8.91 3.11
N ALA A 113 2.10 -8.27 2.76
CA ALA A 113 0.77 -8.72 3.13
C ALA A 113 0.46 -10.13 2.60
N PHE A 114 0.80 -10.40 1.35
CA PHE A 114 0.64 -11.72 0.75
C PHE A 114 1.50 -12.79 1.44
N GLY A 115 2.80 -12.51 1.65
CA GLY A 115 3.70 -13.44 2.33
C GLY A 115 3.28 -13.74 3.76
N TRP A 116 2.72 -12.76 4.48
CA TRP A 116 2.14 -12.98 5.80
C TRP A 116 0.84 -13.79 5.73
N ALA A 117 -0.04 -13.51 4.79
CA ALA A 117 -1.27 -14.27 4.59
C ALA A 117 -1.01 -15.76 4.23
N GLN A 118 0.06 -16.06 3.49
CA GLN A 118 0.50 -17.44 3.27
C GLN A 118 0.96 -18.14 4.54
N HIS A 119 1.55 -17.39 5.48
CA HIS A 119 2.06 -17.94 6.72
C HIS A 119 0.98 -18.17 7.79
N ALA A 120 -0.01 -17.28 7.89
CA ALA A 120 -1.08 -17.31 8.88
C ALA A 120 -2.45 -17.02 8.24
N PRO A 121 -2.89 -17.85 7.28
CA PRO A 121 -4.13 -17.63 6.54
C PRO A 121 -5.37 -17.60 7.45
N GLU A 122 -5.35 -18.34 8.56
CA GLU A 122 -6.43 -18.39 9.55
C GLU A 122 -6.64 -17.06 10.28
N ARG A 123 -5.63 -16.20 10.29
CA ARG A 123 -5.67 -14.86 10.90
C ARG A 123 -6.07 -13.75 9.92
N VAL A 124 -6.30 -14.09 8.65
CA VAL A 124 -6.77 -13.14 7.63
C VAL A 124 -8.28 -13.32 7.42
N ALA A 125 -9.03 -12.25 7.63
CA ALA A 125 -10.45 -12.23 7.31
C ALA A 125 -10.67 -12.05 5.81
N ARG A 126 -10.05 -11.03 5.22
CA ARG A 126 -10.00 -10.75 3.79
C ARG A 126 -8.68 -10.08 3.43
N LEU A 127 -8.21 -10.30 2.21
CA LEU A 127 -6.94 -9.79 1.69
C LEU A 127 -7.16 -8.92 0.45
N ALA A 128 -6.77 -7.63 0.50
CA ALA A 128 -6.81 -6.74 -0.65
C ALA A 128 -5.38 -6.33 -1.04
N LEU A 129 -5.00 -6.54 -2.31
CA LEU A 129 -3.64 -6.35 -2.81
C LEU A 129 -3.64 -5.45 -4.04
N GLY A 130 -2.95 -4.32 -3.96
CA GLY A 130 -2.77 -3.40 -5.07
C GLY A 130 -1.34 -3.44 -5.62
N GLY A 131 -1.18 -3.69 -6.92
CA GLY A 131 0.10 -3.57 -7.60
C GLY A 131 1.21 -4.46 -7.05
N VAL A 132 0.98 -5.77 -6.93
CA VAL A 132 1.92 -6.74 -6.33
C VAL A 132 3.18 -6.90 -7.19
N PRO A 133 4.40 -6.65 -6.68
CA PRO A 133 5.64 -6.69 -7.46
C PRO A 133 6.16 -8.14 -7.62
N THR A 134 5.42 -8.99 -8.32
CA THR A 134 5.80 -10.41 -8.52
C THR A 134 7.02 -10.58 -9.39
N ARG A 135 7.21 -9.70 -10.38
CA ARG A 135 8.43 -9.61 -11.21
C ARG A 135 8.63 -8.18 -11.71
N ILE A 136 9.88 -7.79 -11.86
CA ILE A 136 10.25 -6.48 -12.41
C ILE A 136 10.85 -6.73 -13.80
N GLY A 137 10.32 -6.04 -14.81
CA GLY A 137 10.83 -6.12 -16.18
C GLY A 137 12.24 -5.54 -16.31
N GLU A 138 13.00 -6.02 -17.32
CA GLU A 138 14.38 -5.59 -17.56
C GLU A 138 14.51 -4.08 -17.74
N ASP A 139 13.62 -3.46 -18.51
CA ASP A 139 13.63 -2.00 -18.73
C ASP A 139 13.51 -1.22 -17.42
N ARG A 140 12.72 -1.75 -16.47
CA ARG A 140 12.58 -1.15 -15.14
C ARG A 140 13.83 -1.33 -14.31
N ARG A 141 14.48 -2.49 -14.40
CA ARG A 141 15.76 -2.73 -13.71
C ARG A 141 16.82 -1.72 -14.17
N VAL A 142 16.99 -1.55 -15.47
CA VAL A 142 17.93 -0.56 -16.04
C VAL A 142 17.59 0.86 -15.59
N HIS A 143 16.31 1.22 -15.54
CA HIS A 143 15.89 2.53 -15.07
C HIS A 143 16.27 2.77 -13.60
N TRP A 144 16.08 1.77 -12.76
CA TRP A 144 16.45 1.82 -11.35
C TRP A 144 17.96 1.86 -11.12
N GLU A 145 18.75 1.17 -11.94
CA GLU A 145 20.22 1.26 -11.90
C GLU A 145 20.67 2.71 -12.13
N ARG A 146 20.05 3.42 -13.06
CA ARG A 146 20.33 4.85 -13.29
C ARG A 146 19.94 5.72 -12.09
N ALA A 147 18.79 5.45 -11.49
CA ALA A 147 18.35 6.19 -10.30
C ALA A 147 19.32 5.96 -9.13
N THR A 148 19.70 4.72 -8.85
CA THR A 148 20.65 4.40 -7.78
C THR A 148 22.05 4.97 -8.04
N GLN A 149 22.48 5.03 -9.32
CA GLN A 149 23.74 5.68 -9.67
C GLN A 149 23.70 7.19 -9.37
N ALA A 150 22.61 7.90 -9.73
CA ALA A 150 22.46 9.30 -9.38
C ALA A 150 22.58 9.54 -7.87
N LEU A 151 21.99 8.65 -7.06
CA LEU A 151 22.11 8.73 -5.60
C LEU A 151 23.56 8.49 -5.13
N ALA A 152 24.27 7.54 -5.72
CA ALA A 152 25.68 7.27 -5.40
C ALA A 152 26.59 8.45 -5.76
N ASP A 153 26.24 9.20 -6.80
CA ASP A 153 26.94 10.40 -7.25
C ASP A 153 26.58 11.65 -6.40
N GLY A 154 25.69 11.52 -5.40
CA GLY A 154 25.22 12.59 -4.54
C GLY A 154 24.11 13.47 -5.13
N ASP A 155 23.56 13.09 -6.29
CA ASP A 155 22.44 13.77 -6.93
C ASP A 155 21.08 13.27 -6.42
N ALA A 156 20.67 13.75 -5.24
CA ALA A 156 19.39 13.37 -4.63
C ALA A 156 18.17 13.82 -5.47
N GLU A 157 18.27 14.95 -6.15
CA GLU A 157 17.22 15.48 -7.03
C GLU A 157 17.06 14.63 -8.29
N GLY A 158 18.18 14.27 -8.92
CA GLY A 158 18.20 13.34 -10.05
C GLY A 158 17.65 11.98 -9.67
N PHE A 159 18.08 11.44 -8.52
CA PHE A 159 17.49 10.20 -8.00
C PHE A 159 15.97 10.30 -7.83
N ALA A 160 15.48 11.33 -7.11
CA ALA A 160 14.05 11.45 -6.84
C ALA A 160 13.21 11.59 -8.12
N THR A 161 13.76 12.26 -9.13
CA THR A 161 13.12 12.41 -10.45
C THR A 161 13.08 11.07 -11.18
N LEU A 162 14.23 10.40 -11.32
CA LEU A 162 14.32 9.10 -11.99
C LEU A 162 13.49 8.04 -11.26
N ALA A 163 13.53 8.01 -9.93
CA ALA A 163 12.76 7.08 -9.13
C ALA A 163 11.24 7.27 -9.31
N ALA A 164 10.76 8.52 -9.29
CA ALA A 164 9.35 8.81 -9.54
C ALA A 164 8.94 8.42 -10.98
N ASP A 165 9.73 8.79 -11.98
CA ASP A 165 9.47 8.46 -13.38
C ASP A 165 9.50 6.94 -13.63
N GLY A 166 10.36 6.22 -12.94
CA GLY A 166 10.44 4.75 -13.01
C GLY A 166 9.22 4.03 -12.46
N LEU A 167 8.40 4.68 -11.66
CA LEU A 167 7.18 4.13 -11.07
C LEU A 167 5.90 4.65 -11.72
N MET A 168 6.00 5.28 -12.90
CA MET A 168 4.86 5.89 -13.59
C MET A 168 4.76 5.52 -15.05
N CYS A 169 3.55 5.58 -15.58
CA CYS A 169 3.28 5.57 -17.01
C CYS A 169 3.47 7.00 -17.56
N LEU A 170 4.55 7.23 -18.30
CA LEU A 170 4.86 8.52 -18.89
C LEU A 170 4.36 8.65 -20.34
N ASP A 171 3.75 7.62 -20.90
CA ASP A 171 3.17 7.63 -22.24
C ASP A 171 2.03 8.66 -22.33
N PRO A 172 2.14 9.72 -23.16
CA PRO A 172 1.12 10.76 -23.27
C PRO A 172 -0.18 10.26 -23.89
N GLU A 173 -0.13 9.17 -24.68
CA GLU A 173 -1.31 8.58 -25.33
C GLU A 173 -2.17 7.76 -24.35
N ARG A 174 -1.66 7.48 -23.16
CA ARG A 174 -2.40 6.77 -22.11
C ARG A 174 -2.93 7.76 -21.09
N PRO A 175 -4.25 7.93 -20.98
CA PRO A 175 -4.82 8.83 -19.98
C PRO A 175 -4.59 8.29 -18.57
N VAL A 176 -3.94 9.08 -17.71
CA VAL A 176 -3.77 8.79 -16.28
C VAL A 176 -4.30 9.97 -15.48
N HIS A 177 -5.27 9.70 -14.62
CA HIS A 177 -5.91 10.71 -13.79
C HIS A 177 -4.91 11.32 -12.80
N ARG A 178 -4.82 12.64 -12.72
CA ARG A 178 -3.92 13.38 -11.83
C ARG A 178 -2.42 13.01 -11.97
N ARG A 179 -1.97 12.48 -13.12
CA ARG A 179 -0.57 12.06 -13.36
C ARG A 179 0.45 13.05 -12.81
N GLU A 180 0.37 14.32 -13.22
CA GLU A 180 1.35 15.33 -12.83
C GLU A 180 1.32 15.66 -11.32
N LEU A 181 0.15 15.56 -10.69
CA LEU A 181 0.03 15.74 -9.25
C LEU A 181 0.67 14.56 -8.50
N ALA A 182 0.35 13.34 -8.91
CA ALA A 182 0.94 12.13 -8.37
C ALA A 182 2.47 12.13 -8.53
N ARG A 183 2.97 12.46 -9.74
CA ARG A 183 4.39 12.55 -10.04
C ARG A 183 5.13 13.54 -9.12
N ARG A 184 4.58 14.75 -8.94
CA ARG A 184 5.17 15.75 -8.03
C ARG A 184 5.15 15.29 -6.59
N TYR A 185 4.06 14.66 -6.16
CA TYR A 185 3.93 14.13 -4.81
C TYR A 185 4.98 13.03 -4.55
N VAL A 186 5.07 12.03 -5.43
CA VAL A 186 5.99 10.90 -5.30
C VAL A 186 7.46 11.40 -5.31
N ARG A 187 7.82 12.27 -6.26
CA ARG A 187 9.15 12.85 -6.31
C ARG A 187 9.50 13.59 -5.00
N ARG A 188 8.58 14.42 -4.50
CA ARG A 188 8.77 15.14 -3.24
C ARG A 188 8.91 14.19 -2.04
N SER A 189 8.10 13.12 -2.01
CA SER A 189 8.17 12.11 -0.95
C SER A 189 9.51 11.38 -0.95
N PHE A 190 10.05 11.04 -2.11
CA PHE A 190 11.37 10.43 -2.23
C PHE A 190 12.48 11.36 -1.74
N LEU A 191 12.42 12.61 -2.17
CA LEU A 191 13.41 13.61 -1.73
C LEU A 191 13.35 13.83 -0.21
N HIS A 192 12.13 13.95 0.34
CA HIS A 192 11.93 14.06 1.77
C HIS A 192 12.46 12.83 2.53
N ALA A 193 12.15 11.63 2.05
CA ALA A 193 12.61 10.40 2.69
C ALA A 193 14.14 10.30 2.70
N LEU A 194 14.82 10.65 1.60
CA LEU A 194 16.30 10.65 1.53
C LEU A 194 16.95 11.64 2.51
N THR A 195 16.28 12.74 2.81
CA THR A 195 16.82 13.76 3.72
C THR A 195 16.53 13.48 5.19
N HIS A 196 15.50 12.69 5.50
CA HIS A 196 15.01 12.47 6.86
C HIS A 196 15.10 11.00 7.34
N SER A 197 15.37 10.06 6.45
CA SER A 197 15.51 8.64 6.79
C SER A 197 16.81 8.08 6.24
N ALA A 198 17.70 7.66 7.13
CA ALA A 198 18.99 7.06 6.77
C ALA A 198 18.83 5.73 5.99
N HIS A 199 17.67 5.10 6.06
CA HIS A 199 17.39 3.80 5.41
C HIS A 199 16.47 3.89 4.18
N ALA A 200 16.06 5.10 3.75
CA ALA A 200 15.14 5.24 2.62
C ALA A 200 15.66 4.59 1.32
N ALA A 201 16.95 4.74 1.02
CA ALA A 201 17.58 4.11 -0.13
C ALA A 201 17.59 2.58 -0.03
N ASP A 202 17.80 2.01 1.18
CA ASP A 202 17.74 0.57 1.41
C ASP A 202 16.31 0.04 1.28
N SER A 203 15.30 0.77 1.78
CA SER A 203 13.89 0.42 1.63
C SER A 203 13.49 0.29 0.16
N LEU A 204 13.91 1.23 -0.69
CA LEU A 204 13.67 1.16 -2.13
C LEU A 204 14.40 -0.02 -2.78
N ARG A 205 15.67 -0.23 -2.43
CA ARG A 205 16.46 -1.36 -2.93
C ARG A 205 15.78 -2.69 -2.60
N ARG A 206 15.26 -2.84 -1.39
CA ARG A 206 14.52 -4.03 -0.94
C ARG A 206 13.20 -4.19 -1.70
N ALA A 207 12.42 -3.13 -1.84
CA ALA A 207 11.17 -3.16 -2.59
C ALA A 207 11.34 -3.64 -4.04
N LEU A 208 12.53 -3.45 -4.60
CA LEU A 208 12.88 -3.87 -5.96
C LEU A 208 13.60 -5.23 -6.02
N GLY A 209 14.33 -5.60 -4.97
CA GLY A 209 15.21 -6.77 -4.93
C GLY A 209 14.71 -7.92 -4.06
N ASP A 210 14.12 -7.63 -2.91
CA ASP A 210 13.60 -8.63 -1.98
C ASP A 210 12.24 -9.13 -2.47
N ARG A 211 12.25 -10.23 -3.18
CA ARG A 211 11.02 -10.87 -3.64
C ARG A 211 10.58 -11.92 -2.65
N PRO A 212 9.37 -11.82 -2.08
CA PRO A 212 8.78 -12.93 -1.36
C PRO A 212 8.61 -14.11 -2.33
N ASP A 213 8.61 -15.30 -1.78
CA ASP A 213 8.23 -16.48 -2.53
C ASP A 213 6.71 -16.44 -2.78
N PHE A 214 6.33 -16.11 -4.01
CA PHE A 214 4.93 -16.13 -4.44
C PHE A 214 4.46 -17.54 -4.83
N SER A 215 5.34 -18.55 -4.77
CA SER A 215 4.98 -19.93 -5.04
C SER A 215 4.00 -20.48 -4.00
N GLY A 216 3.26 -21.51 -4.37
CA GLY A 216 2.27 -22.12 -3.47
C GLY A 216 0.91 -21.43 -3.44
N GLY A 217 0.77 -20.21 -3.98
CA GLY A 217 -0.51 -19.50 -4.01
C GLY A 217 -1.08 -19.23 -2.62
N LEU A 218 -2.41 -19.07 -2.53
CA LEU A 218 -3.14 -18.90 -1.27
C LEU A 218 -4.52 -19.53 -1.40
N SER A 219 -4.97 -20.25 -0.39
CA SER A 219 -6.32 -20.83 -0.32
C SER A 219 -7.03 -20.50 0.99
N GLY A 220 -8.36 -20.57 1.00
CA GLY A 220 -9.18 -20.35 2.18
C GLY A 220 -9.28 -18.87 2.65
N VAL A 221 -8.70 -17.92 1.92
CA VAL A 221 -8.76 -16.49 2.24
C VAL A 221 -9.42 -15.75 1.08
N PRO A 222 -10.58 -15.10 1.29
CA PRO A 222 -11.16 -14.22 0.27
C PRO A 222 -10.19 -13.12 -0.12
N ALA A 223 -9.86 -12.99 -1.41
CA ALA A 223 -8.87 -12.04 -1.88
C ALA A 223 -9.36 -11.17 -3.04
N LEU A 224 -8.91 -9.92 -3.04
CA LEU A 224 -9.06 -8.95 -4.11
C LEU A 224 -7.66 -8.52 -4.56
N VAL A 225 -7.37 -8.69 -5.85
CA VAL A 225 -6.17 -8.13 -6.49
C VAL A 225 -6.60 -7.03 -7.43
N PHE A 226 -5.94 -5.88 -7.39
CA PHE A 226 -6.24 -4.79 -8.31
C PHE A 226 -4.99 -4.08 -8.82
N ALA A 227 -5.11 -3.41 -9.95
CA ALA A 227 -4.04 -2.64 -10.57
C ALA A 227 -4.61 -1.43 -11.32
N GLY A 228 -3.79 -0.42 -11.59
CA GLY A 228 -4.12 0.61 -12.56
C GLY A 228 -4.13 0.06 -13.98
N GLU A 229 -5.04 0.54 -14.83
CA GLU A 229 -5.17 0.11 -16.23
C GLU A 229 -3.87 0.26 -17.02
N HIS A 230 -3.11 1.31 -16.72
CA HIS A 230 -1.88 1.68 -17.40
C HIS A 230 -0.62 1.40 -16.56
N ASP A 231 -0.74 0.59 -15.50
CA ASP A 231 0.39 0.24 -14.65
C ASP A 231 1.48 -0.47 -15.45
N THR A 232 2.63 0.18 -15.55
CA THR A 232 3.81 -0.33 -16.26
C THR A 232 4.84 -0.95 -15.32
N VAL A 233 4.66 -0.81 -14.02
CA VAL A 233 5.53 -1.41 -12.98
C VAL A 233 5.06 -2.82 -12.65
N THR A 234 3.76 -2.94 -12.39
CA THR A 234 3.07 -4.21 -12.11
C THR A 234 1.88 -4.38 -13.06
N PRO A 235 2.15 -4.70 -14.34
CA PRO A 235 1.14 -4.65 -15.39
C PRO A 235 -0.11 -5.48 -15.08
N PRO A 236 -1.31 -5.02 -15.47
CA PRO A 236 -2.59 -5.71 -15.19
C PRO A 236 -2.61 -7.17 -15.61
N GLN A 237 -1.95 -7.53 -16.72
CA GLN A 237 -1.86 -8.91 -17.15
C GLN A 237 -1.12 -9.78 -16.12
N ILE A 238 0.01 -9.29 -15.61
CA ILE A 238 0.81 -9.99 -14.58
C ILE A 238 0.04 -10.08 -13.26
N GLN A 239 -0.71 -9.02 -12.91
CA GLN A 239 -1.56 -9.03 -11.72
C GLN A 239 -2.71 -10.02 -11.85
N ARG A 240 -3.28 -10.19 -13.03
CA ARG A 240 -4.31 -11.21 -13.30
C ARG A 240 -3.74 -12.63 -13.21
N GLU A 241 -2.53 -12.86 -13.75
CA GLU A 241 -1.82 -14.14 -13.62
C GLU A 241 -1.58 -14.47 -12.14
N PHE A 242 -1.10 -13.49 -11.38
CA PHE A 242 -0.89 -13.63 -9.93
C PHE A 242 -2.20 -13.90 -9.19
N ALA A 243 -3.27 -13.16 -9.47
CA ALA A 243 -4.58 -13.40 -8.88
C ALA A 243 -5.05 -14.85 -9.13
N GLY A 244 -4.75 -15.42 -10.29
CA GLY A 244 -5.05 -16.81 -10.62
C GLY A 244 -4.36 -17.84 -9.72
N THR A 245 -3.34 -17.46 -8.95
CA THR A 245 -2.70 -18.33 -7.95
C THR A 245 -3.40 -18.33 -6.59
N ILE A 246 -4.37 -17.45 -6.40
CA ILE A 246 -5.14 -17.31 -5.16
C ILE A 246 -6.55 -17.86 -5.39
N GLU A 247 -6.91 -18.88 -4.65
CA GLU A 247 -8.20 -19.56 -4.79
C GLU A 247 -9.37 -18.60 -4.54
N GLY A 248 -10.31 -18.53 -5.50
CA GLY A 248 -11.49 -17.69 -5.38
C GLY A 248 -11.23 -16.19 -5.38
N SER A 249 -10.04 -15.75 -5.76
CA SER A 249 -9.71 -14.32 -5.82
C SER A 249 -10.53 -13.58 -6.89
N ARG A 250 -10.73 -12.28 -6.66
CA ARG A 250 -11.27 -11.34 -7.65
C ARG A 250 -10.13 -10.48 -8.19
N PHE A 251 -10.16 -10.18 -9.49
CA PHE A 251 -9.22 -9.26 -10.11
C PHE A 251 -9.95 -8.10 -10.77
N LEU A 252 -9.50 -6.86 -10.52
CA LEU A 252 -10.05 -5.64 -11.09
C LEU A 252 -8.94 -4.70 -11.58
N THR A 253 -9.24 -3.92 -12.63
CA THR A 253 -8.42 -2.79 -13.05
C THR A 253 -9.18 -1.48 -12.81
N LEU A 254 -8.48 -0.46 -12.32
CA LEU A 254 -9.03 0.88 -12.21
C LEU A 254 -8.67 1.66 -13.49
N PRO A 255 -9.67 2.26 -14.17
CA PRO A 255 -9.44 2.95 -15.44
C PRO A 255 -8.62 4.22 -15.22
N GLU A 256 -7.93 4.65 -16.28
CA GLU A 256 -7.15 5.89 -16.33
C GLU A 256 -6.23 6.06 -15.10
N SER A 257 -5.54 5.01 -14.71
CA SER A 257 -4.59 5.03 -13.60
C SER A 257 -3.38 4.14 -13.88
N ASP A 258 -2.26 4.45 -13.25
CA ASP A 258 -1.04 3.67 -13.35
C ASP A 258 -0.66 2.99 -12.01
N HIS A 259 0.64 2.81 -11.74
CA HIS A 259 1.10 2.16 -10.52
C HIS A 259 0.64 2.89 -9.25
N TRP A 260 0.57 4.23 -9.28
CA TRP A 260 0.16 5.04 -8.12
C TRP A 260 -1.36 5.20 -8.00
N VAL A 261 -2.10 4.15 -8.38
CA VAL A 261 -3.56 4.11 -8.31
C VAL A 261 -4.13 4.58 -6.96
N VAL A 262 -3.44 4.33 -5.85
CA VAL A 262 -3.81 4.78 -4.49
C VAL A 262 -3.71 6.30 -4.29
N LEU A 263 -3.01 7.02 -5.17
CA LEU A 263 -2.93 8.49 -5.21
C LEU A 263 -3.82 9.07 -6.30
N GLU A 264 -3.84 8.44 -7.45
CA GLU A 264 -4.56 8.89 -8.65
C GLU A 264 -6.07 8.72 -8.50
N ARG A 265 -6.47 7.59 -7.93
CA ARG A 265 -7.85 7.16 -7.70
C ARG A 265 -8.10 6.84 -6.23
N SER A 266 -7.61 7.68 -5.34
CA SER A 266 -7.57 7.42 -3.89
C SER A 266 -8.95 7.11 -3.30
N ASP A 267 -9.99 7.87 -3.68
CA ASP A 267 -11.36 7.65 -3.19
C ASP A 267 -11.95 6.36 -3.76
N GLU A 268 -11.71 6.08 -5.05
CA GLU A 268 -12.21 4.86 -5.70
C GLU A 268 -11.54 3.61 -5.11
N VAL A 269 -10.23 3.67 -4.83
CA VAL A 269 -9.51 2.57 -4.16
C VAL A 269 -10.04 2.37 -2.74
N ALA A 270 -10.20 3.43 -1.96
CA ALA A 270 -10.72 3.33 -0.60
C ALA A 270 -12.16 2.77 -0.58
N ALA A 271 -13.03 3.23 -1.48
CA ALA A 271 -14.39 2.70 -1.63
C ALA A 271 -14.39 1.22 -2.07
N LEU A 272 -13.52 0.84 -3.01
CA LEU A 272 -13.37 -0.54 -3.49
C LEU A 272 -12.97 -1.47 -2.35
N VAL A 273 -11.94 -1.09 -1.59
CA VAL A 273 -11.41 -1.86 -0.46
C VAL A 273 -12.45 -1.98 0.66
N THR A 274 -13.15 -0.89 0.99
CA THR A 274 -14.22 -0.89 2.00
C THR A 274 -15.36 -1.83 1.61
N ARG A 275 -15.83 -1.77 0.36
CA ARG A 275 -16.87 -2.69 -0.15
C ARG A 275 -16.42 -4.15 -0.06
N PHE A 276 -15.18 -4.42 -0.43
CA PHE A 276 -14.62 -5.76 -0.35
C PHE A 276 -14.57 -6.28 1.10
N PHE A 277 -14.10 -5.47 2.02
CA PHE A 277 -13.98 -5.86 3.44
C PHE A 277 -15.33 -5.97 4.15
N THR A 278 -16.37 -5.29 3.65
CA THR A 278 -17.75 -5.37 4.19
C THR A 278 -18.67 -6.28 3.38
N ASP A 279 -18.12 -7.12 2.49
CA ASP A 279 -18.84 -8.09 1.66
C ASP A 279 -19.93 -7.49 0.76
N GLN A 280 -19.71 -6.24 0.33
CA GLN A 280 -20.60 -5.57 -0.61
C GLN A 280 -20.25 -5.89 -2.07
N PRO A 281 -21.21 -5.77 -3.00
CA PRO A 281 -20.94 -5.98 -4.42
C PRO A 281 -19.80 -5.08 -4.92
N LEU A 282 -18.85 -5.68 -5.64
CA LEU A 282 -17.78 -4.97 -6.34
C LEU A 282 -18.24 -4.68 -7.76
N ASP A 283 -18.88 -3.53 -7.98
CA ASP A 283 -19.22 -3.06 -9.32
C ASP A 283 -18.08 -2.17 -9.84
N PRO A 284 -17.41 -2.51 -10.94
CA PRO A 284 -16.41 -1.64 -11.57
C PRO A 284 -16.99 -0.27 -11.99
N ALA A 285 -18.29 -0.19 -12.27
CA ALA A 285 -18.98 1.06 -12.58
C ALA A 285 -19.33 1.87 -11.32
N ALA A 286 -19.48 1.23 -10.16
CA ALA A 286 -19.76 1.88 -8.87
C ALA A 286 -18.50 2.51 -8.24
N ALA A 287 -17.30 2.16 -8.72
CA ALA A 287 -16.05 2.88 -8.39
C ALA A 287 -16.03 4.30 -9.02
N ARG A 288 -16.92 4.58 -9.97
CA ARG A 288 -17.18 5.95 -10.45
C ARG A 288 -18.20 6.62 -9.53
N LEU A 289 -17.77 7.02 -8.33
CA LEU A 289 -18.60 7.92 -7.52
C LEU A 289 -18.75 9.26 -8.28
N PRO A 290 -19.98 9.80 -8.41
CA PRO A 290 -20.14 11.15 -8.96
C PRO A 290 -19.34 12.10 -8.07
N HIS A 291 -18.50 12.90 -8.71
CA HIS A 291 -17.75 13.96 -8.07
C HIS A 291 -18.76 14.89 -7.34
N GLN A 292 -18.99 14.68 -6.05
CA GLN A 292 -19.70 15.65 -5.23
C GLN A 292 -18.81 16.88 -5.17
N ALA A 293 -19.20 17.89 -5.96
CA ALA A 293 -18.62 19.21 -5.88
C ALA A 293 -18.72 19.64 -4.39
N ARG A 294 -17.60 19.73 -3.72
CA ARG A 294 -17.51 20.41 -2.42
C ARG A 294 -17.99 21.83 -2.66
N THR A 295 -19.24 22.09 -2.32
CA THR A 295 -19.77 23.45 -2.25
C THR A 295 -18.91 24.20 -1.25
N GLY A 296 -18.15 25.18 -1.75
CA GLY A 296 -17.23 25.99 -0.96
C GLY A 296 -17.94 26.62 0.23
N SER A 297 -17.33 26.45 1.40
CA SER A 297 -17.62 27.28 2.56
C SER A 297 -17.12 28.69 2.24
N PRO A 298 -17.94 29.74 2.41
CA PRO A 298 -17.49 31.11 2.18
C PRO A 298 -16.43 31.49 3.23
N ALA A 299 -15.34 32.10 2.75
CA ALA A 299 -14.31 32.67 3.62
C ALA A 299 -14.92 33.69 4.58
N PRO A 300 -14.51 33.74 5.86
CA PRO A 300 -14.88 34.81 6.77
C PRO A 300 -14.24 36.13 6.34
N ARG A 301 -15.04 37.21 6.39
CA ARG A 301 -14.61 38.62 6.16
C ARG A 301 -13.68 39.11 7.27
#